data_4f77a7d9270c850bce61850688db8b7f
#
_entry.id   4f77a7d9270c850bce61850688db8b7f
#
_cell.length_a   1.000
_cell.length_b   1.000
_cell.length_c   1.000
_cell.angle_alpha   90.00
_cell.angle_beta   90.00
_cell.angle_gamma   90.00
#
_symmetry.space_group_name_H-M   'P 1'
#
loop_
_entity.id
_entity.type
_entity.pdbx_description
1 polymer ?
#
loop_
_entity_poly.entity_id
_entity_poly.type
_entity_poly.pdbx_seq_one_letter_code
_entity_poly.pdbx_strand_id
1 'polypeptide(L)'
;GWANDQRVFFAIEFSEPIANMALYDSISSVKGNEGEAVRMKAVLDFNLKKGKTILVKVGVSPVSYENALANIKAEIPHWDLAKTTQQAKTKWNMELNKIQIKADEDSKKIFYTALYHTMFAPSIFNDVNGDYRGTDKKVYKNAGFTNYTT
;
A
#
# COMPACT_ATOMS: atom_id res chain seq x y z
N GLY A 1 -17.74 -12.96 -8.44
CA GLY A 1 -17.92 -11.65 -7.85
C GLY A 1 -17.08 -10.60 -8.56
N TRP A 2 -17.26 -9.36 -8.23
CA TRP A 2 -16.55 -8.21 -8.84
C TRP A 2 -15.00 -8.31 -8.81
N ALA A 3 -14.45 -9.10 -7.90
CA ALA A 3 -13.00 -9.28 -7.71
C ALA A 3 -12.39 -10.42 -8.56
N ASN A 4 -13.17 -11.16 -9.33
CA ASN A 4 -12.67 -12.36 -10.03
C ASN A 4 -11.63 -12.10 -11.12
N ASP A 5 -11.42 -10.85 -11.52
CA ASP A 5 -10.51 -10.49 -12.61
C ASP A 5 -9.70 -9.22 -12.29
N GLN A 6 -9.49 -8.94 -11.02
CA GLN A 6 -8.63 -7.82 -10.63
C GLN A 6 -7.16 -8.20 -10.72
N ARG A 7 -6.39 -7.34 -11.37
CA ARG A 7 -4.93 -7.40 -11.39
C ARG A 7 -4.39 -6.41 -10.37
N VAL A 8 -3.51 -6.89 -9.51
CA VAL A 8 -2.78 -6.06 -8.57
C VAL A 8 -1.30 -6.24 -8.84
N PHE A 9 -0.63 -5.16 -9.13
CA PHE A 9 0.82 -5.08 -9.21
C PHE A 9 1.34 -4.55 -7.89
N PHE A 10 2.51 -4.99 -7.48
CA PHE A 10 3.14 -4.49 -6.27
C PHE A 10 4.65 -4.30 -6.46
N ALA A 11 5.21 -3.41 -5.67
CA ALA A 11 6.63 -3.21 -5.52
C ALA A 11 6.97 -3.25 -4.03
N ILE A 12 8.12 -3.81 -3.70
CA ILE A 12 8.62 -3.87 -2.32
C ILE A 12 10.03 -3.27 -2.31
N GLU A 13 10.25 -2.29 -1.43
CA GLU A 13 11.58 -1.74 -1.14
C GLU A 13 12.00 -2.14 0.28
N PHE A 14 13.27 -2.47 0.44
CA PHE A 14 13.89 -2.79 1.72
C PHE A 14 14.94 -1.74 2.08
N SER A 15 15.06 -1.40 3.36
CA SER A 15 16.08 -0.44 3.84
C SER A 15 17.50 -1.01 3.78
N GLU A 16 17.65 -2.30 3.58
CA GLU A 16 18.92 -3.01 3.47
C GLU A 16 18.98 -3.80 2.17
N PRO A 17 20.18 -3.98 1.58
CA PRO A 17 20.31 -4.74 0.34
C PRO A 17 19.98 -6.21 0.55
N ILE A 18 19.29 -6.79 -0.42
CA ILE A 18 19.04 -8.22 -0.49
C ILE A 18 20.37 -8.92 -0.79
N ALA A 19 20.79 -9.84 0.06
CA ALA A 19 22.01 -10.62 -0.13
C ALA A 19 21.83 -11.82 -1.08
N ASN A 20 20.66 -12.47 -0.98
CA ASN A 20 20.28 -13.58 -1.86
C ASN A 20 18.77 -13.62 -2.04
N MET A 21 18.31 -14.12 -3.19
CA MET A 21 16.90 -14.36 -3.50
C MET A 21 16.72 -15.73 -4.13
N ALA A 22 15.71 -16.46 -3.67
CA ALA A 22 15.30 -17.73 -4.25
C ALA A 22 13.79 -17.73 -4.49
N LEU A 23 13.38 -18.21 -5.65
CA LEU A 23 11.98 -18.32 -6.04
C LEU A 23 11.52 -19.77 -6.02
N TYR A 24 10.26 -19.99 -5.65
CA TYR A 24 9.63 -21.31 -5.58
C TYR A 24 8.21 -21.25 -6.15
N ASP A 25 7.81 -22.30 -6.89
CA ASP A 25 6.41 -22.63 -7.11
C ASP A 25 6.01 -23.72 -6.11
N SER A 26 5.20 -23.37 -5.13
CA SER A 26 4.87 -24.24 -4.00
C SER A 26 6.11 -24.71 -3.22
N ILE A 27 6.69 -25.84 -3.59
CA ILE A 27 7.92 -26.42 -3.00
C ILE A 27 9.06 -26.59 -4.03
N SER A 28 8.78 -26.40 -5.32
CA SER A 28 9.75 -26.59 -6.39
C SER A 28 10.51 -25.29 -6.63
N SER A 29 11.85 -25.35 -6.70
CA SER A 29 12.67 -24.16 -6.99
C SER A 29 12.47 -23.69 -8.43
N VAL A 30 12.36 -22.38 -8.61
CA VAL A 30 12.34 -21.70 -9.91
C VAL A 30 13.74 -21.16 -10.18
N LYS A 31 14.29 -21.43 -11.37
CA LYS A 31 15.63 -20.95 -11.74
C LYS A 31 15.59 -19.44 -12.03
N GLY A 32 16.59 -18.72 -11.51
CA GLY A 32 16.74 -17.29 -11.74
C GLY A 32 15.94 -16.43 -10.78
N ASN A 33 15.86 -15.14 -11.09
CA ASN A 33 15.24 -14.12 -10.26
C ASN A 33 13.88 -13.66 -10.82
N GLU A 34 13.40 -14.33 -11.86
CA GLU A 34 12.12 -14.05 -12.51
C GLU A 34 11.39 -15.37 -12.75
N GLY A 35 10.08 -15.33 -12.72
CA GLY A 35 9.28 -16.52 -12.97
C GLY A 35 7.78 -16.24 -12.91
N GLU A 36 7.03 -17.20 -13.41
CA GLU A 36 5.57 -17.23 -13.35
C GLU A 36 5.13 -18.57 -12.76
N ALA A 37 4.23 -18.54 -11.80
CA ALA A 37 3.73 -19.73 -11.14
C ALA A 37 2.38 -19.47 -10.47
N VAL A 38 1.61 -20.53 -10.24
CA VAL A 38 0.31 -20.45 -9.56
C VAL A 38 0.45 -20.09 -8.08
N ARG A 39 1.56 -20.52 -7.45
CA ARG A 39 1.83 -20.29 -6.01
C ARG A 39 3.26 -19.80 -5.80
N MET A 40 3.60 -18.70 -6.46
CA MET A 40 4.91 -18.09 -6.36
C MET A 40 5.23 -17.69 -4.92
N LYS A 41 6.45 -18.05 -4.47
CA LYS A 41 7.04 -17.63 -3.20
C LYS A 41 8.43 -17.11 -3.47
N ALA A 42 8.81 -16.04 -2.77
CA ALA A 42 10.17 -15.54 -2.75
C ALA A 42 10.75 -15.66 -1.34
N VAL A 43 11.95 -16.16 -1.23
CA VAL A 43 12.76 -16.17 -0.01
C VAL A 43 13.90 -15.19 -0.21
N LEU A 44 14.04 -14.26 0.72
CA LEU A 44 15.03 -13.19 0.65
C LEU A 44 15.94 -13.29 1.87
N ASP A 45 17.25 -13.31 1.64
CA ASP A 45 18.26 -13.31 2.69
C ASP A 45 18.90 -11.93 2.80
N PHE A 46 19.23 -11.53 4.01
CA PHE A 46 19.87 -10.25 4.31
C PHE A 46 21.08 -10.46 5.24
N ASN A 47 22.19 -9.81 4.93
CA ASN A 47 23.38 -9.81 5.77
C ASN A 47 23.31 -8.72 6.84
N LEU A 48 22.67 -9.01 7.97
CA LEU A 48 22.47 -8.04 9.03
C LEU A 48 23.43 -8.23 10.21
N LYS A 49 23.87 -7.12 10.79
CA LYS A 49 24.50 -7.15 12.11
C LYS A 49 23.44 -7.42 13.17
N LYS A 50 23.84 -8.11 14.26
CA LYS A 50 22.95 -8.42 15.39
C LYS A 50 22.26 -7.14 15.90
N GLY A 51 20.94 -7.20 16.04
CA GLY A 51 20.13 -6.09 16.55
C GLY A 51 19.72 -5.05 15.51
N LYS A 52 20.12 -5.19 14.23
CA LYS A 52 19.66 -4.30 13.15
C LYS A 52 18.24 -4.66 12.70
N THR A 53 17.41 -3.66 12.48
CA THR A 53 16.05 -3.80 11.96
C THR A 53 16.02 -3.50 10.48
N ILE A 54 15.28 -4.29 9.69
CA ILE A 54 14.95 -3.98 8.31
C ILE A 54 13.61 -3.24 8.30
N LEU A 55 13.54 -2.13 7.59
CA LEU A 55 12.29 -1.48 7.23
C LEU A 55 11.87 -1.93 5.82
N VAL A 56 10.57 -2.07 5.64
CA VAL A 56 9.98 -2.52 4.38
C VAL A 56 8.91 -1.54 3.97
N LYS A 57 8.91 -1.15 2.69
CA LYS A 57 7.82 -0.39 2.07
C LYS A 57 7.18 -1.25 1.01
N VAL A 58 5.86 -1.24 0.95
CA VAL A 58 5.09 -1.95 -0.07
C VAL A 58 4.19 -0.96 -0.77
N GLY A 59 4.28 -0.88 -2.08
CA GLY A 59 3.36 -0.14 -2.94
C GLY A 59 2.52 -1.09 -3.77
N VAL A 60 1.31 -0.69 -4.07
CA VAL A 60 0.39 -1.43 -4.94
C VAL A 60 -0.10 -0.51 -6.05
N SER A 61 -0.47 -1.10 -7.19
CA SER A 61 -1.06 -0.40 -8.33
C SER A 61 -2.00 -1.34 -9.08
N PRO A 62 -3.14 -0.85 -9.61
CA PRO A 62 -3.96 -1.62 -10.53
C PRO A 62 -3.41 -1.61 -11.97
N VAL A 63 -2.34 -0.85 -12.25
CA VAL A 63 -1.83 -0.56 -13.58
C VAL A 63 -0.54 -1.32 -13.87
N SER A 64 0.54 -1.06 -13.12
CA SER A 64 1.85 -1.67 -13.34
C SER A 64 2.75 -1.66 -12.08
N TYR A 65 3.84 -2.44 -12.11
CA TYR A 65 4.81 -2.44 -11.01
C TYR A 65 5.60 -1.11 -10.95
N GLU A 66 5.83 -0.46 -12.08
CA GLU A 66 6.47 0.86 -12.13
C GLU A 66 5.61 1.91 -11.41
N ASN A 67 4.30 1.86 -11.62
CA ASN A 67 3.37 2.73 -10.91
C ASN A 67 3.35 2.41 -9.40
N ALA A 68 3.38 1.13 -9.02
CA ALA A 68 3.49 0.74 -7.62
C ALA A 68 4.76 1.30 -6.96
N LEU A 69 5.90 1.28 -7.66
CA LEU A 69 7.15 1.88 -7.20
C LEU A 69 7.06 3.42 -7.13
N ALA A 70 6.40 4.05 -8.11
CA ALA A 70 6.17 5.49 -8.11
C ALA A 70 5.28 5.92 -6.93
N ASN A 71 4.26 5.13 -6.59
CA ASN A 71 3.41 5.34 -5.43
C ASN A 71 4.22 5.32 -4.12
N ILE A 72 5.14 4.34 -3.93
CA ILE A 72 6.05 4.31 -2.77
C ILE A 72 6.86 5.60 -2.68
N LYS A 73 7.48 6.00 -3.80
CA LYS A 73 8.37 7.17 -3.83
C LYS A 73 7.63 8.48 -3.53
N ALA A 74 6.39 8.60 -3.99
CA ALA A 74 5.58 9.79 -3.76
C ALA A 74 4.99 9.85 -2.35
N GLU A 75 4.49 8.72 -1.82
CA GLU A 75 3.77 8.69 -0.56
C GLU A 75 4.69 8.53 0.66
N ILE A 76 5.76 7.74 0.53
CA ILE A 76 6.72 7.46 1.62
C ILE A 76 8.17 7.61 1.09
N PRO A 77 8.64 8.85 0.79
CA PRO A 77 9.96 9.07 0.20
C PRO A 77 11.15 8.81 1.15
N HIS A 78 10.89 8.55 2.41
CA HIS A 78 11.92 8.38 3.47
C HIS A 78 11.74 7.06 4.23
N TRP A 79 12.78 6.66 4.99
CA TRP A 79 12.79 5.46 5.84
C TRP A 79 12.51 5.76 7.32
N ASP A 80 11.92 6.89 7.64
CA ASP A 80 11.57 7.32 9.00
C ASP A 80 10.13 6.91 9.34
N LEU A 81 10.00 5.78 10.07
CA LEU A 81 8.71 5.25 10.51
C LEU A 81 7.99 6.21 11.50
N ALA A 82 8.74 6.89 12.36
CA ALA A 82 8.16 7.83 13.32
C ALA A 82 7.52 9.01 12.59
N LYS A 83 8.20 9.55 11.58
CA LYS A 83 7.68 10.62 10.72
C LYS A 83 6.44 10.15 9.95
N THR A 84 6.44 8.95 9.37
CA THR A 84 5.26 8.38 8.68
C THR A 84 4.07 8.27 9.64
N THR A 85 4.30 7.74 10.84
CA THR A 85 3.28 7.63 11.89
C THR A 85 2.71 8.98 12.28
N GLN A 86 3.59 9.99 12.46
CA GLN A 86 3.14 11.33 12.81
C GLN A 86 2.35 12.00 11.70
N GLN A 87 2.76 11.82 10.45
CA GLN A 87 2.02 12.33 9.27
C GLN A 87 0.61 11.70 9.18
N ALA A 88 0.50 10.39 9.39
CA ALA A 88 -0.78 9.70 9.41
C ALA A 88 -1.69 10.21 10.53
N LYS A 89 -1.16 10.34 11.77
CA LYS A 89 -1.90 10.92 12.91
C LYS A 89 -2.38 12.33 12.61
N THR A 90 -1.53 13.16 12.03
CA THR A 90 -1.91 14.56 11.69
C THR A 90 -3.04 14.58 10.67
N LYS A 91 -2.94 13.80 9.59
CA LYS A 91 -4.00 13.71 8.57
C LYS A 91 -5.33 13.24 9.17
N TRP A 92 -5.32 12.17 9.96
CA TRP A 92 -6.54 11.67 10.61
C TRP A 92 -7.13 12.68 11.60
N ASN A 93 -6.30 13.33 12.40
CA ASN A 93 -6.78 14.36 13.34
C ASN A 93 -7.40 15.54 12.60
N MET A 94 -6.86 15.97 11.46
CA MET A 94 -7.47 17.03 10.64
C MET A 94 -8.88 16.64 10.16
N GLU A 95 -9.06 15.41 9.68
CA GLU A 95 -10.35 14.94 9.21
C GLU A 95 -11.36 14.75 10.35
N LEU A 96 -10.97 14.08 11.43
CA LEU A 96 -11.84 13.82 12.58
C LEU A 96 -12.25 15.09 13.32
N ASN A 97 -11.36 16.10 13.39
CA ASN A 97 -11.64 17.37 14.04
C ASN A 97 -12.62 18.29 13.27
N LYS A 98 -13.05 17.92 12.07
CA LYS A 98 -14.09 18.66 11.34
C LYS A 98 -15.43 18.63 12.09
N ILE A 99 -15.66 17.64 12.94
CA ILE A 99 -16.82 17.56 13.83
C ILE A 99 -16.33 17.46 15.26
N GLN A 100 -16.70 18.42 16.09
CA GLN A 100 -16.36 18.44 17.51
C GLN A 100 -17.61 18.25 18.35
N ILE A 101 -17.54 17.32 19.32
CA ILE A 101 -18.64 17.05 20.24
C ILE A 101 -18.24 17.35 21.69
N LYS A 102 -19.20 17.81 22.49
CA LYS A 102 -19.09 17.88 23.95
C LYS A 102 -19.76 16.67 24.55
N ALA A 103 -18.99 15.76 25.10
CA ALA A 103 -19.46 14.52 25.71
C ALA A 103 -18.41 14.01 26.70
N ASP A 104 -18.75 13.00 27.49
CA ASP A 104 -17.78 12.23 28.28
C ASP A 104 -16.81 11.48 27.36
N GLU A 105 -15.71 10.94 27.94
CA GLU A 105 -14.63 10.32 27.16
C GLU A 105 -15.07 9.05 26.42
N ASP A 106 -15.98 8.26 27.00
CA ASP A 106 -16.47 7.02 26.37
C ASP A 106 -17.36 7.35 25.16
N SER A 107 -18.27 8.30 25.30
CA SER A 107 -19.10 8.80 24.21
C SER A 107 -18.27 9.41 23.08
N LYS A 108 -17.24 10.20 23.41
CA LYS A 108 -16.29 10.71 22.40
C LYS A 108 -15.58 9.58 21.67
N LYS A 109 -15.09 8.58 22.39
CA LYS A 109 -14.41 7.42 21.79
C LYS A 109 -15.33 6.67 20.83
N ILE A 110 -16.58 6.40 21.24
CA ILE A 110 -17.57 5.75 20.39
C ILE A 110 -17.83 6.58 19.13
N PHE A 111 -18.09 7.87 19.29
CA PHE A 111 -18.39 8.78 18.19
C PHE A 111 -17.24 8.86 17.17
N TYR A 112 -16.01 9.13 17.63
CA TYR A 112 -14.87 9.27 16.73
C TYR A 112 -14.47 7.95 16.10
N THR A 113 -14.68 6.81 16.77
CA THR A 113 -14.49 5.49 16.17
C THR A 113 -15.49 5.25 15.04
N ALA A 114 -16.76 5.58 15.25
CA ALA A 114 -17.79 5.47 14.21
C ALA A 114 -17.49 6.41 13.04
N LEU A 115 -17.13 7.66 13.31
CA LEU A 115 -16.75 8.64 12.28
C LEU A 115 -15.54 8.15 11.46
N TYR A 116 -14.51 7.61 12.13
CA TYR A 116 -13.35 7.02 11.46
C TYR A 116 -13.77 5.88 10.52
N HIS A 117 -14.66 4.98 10.94
CA HIS A 117 -15.13 3.89 10.09
C HIS A 117 -15.90 4.37 8.86
N THR A 118 -16.61 5.50 8.93
CA THR A 118 -17.30 6.05 7.75
C THR A 118 -16.34 6.55 6.66
N MET A 119 -15.06 6.75 7.00
CA MET A 119 -14.05 7.27 6.08
C MET A 119 -13.23 6.18 5.38
N PHE A 120 -13.51 4.88 5.63
CA PHE A 120 -12.81 3.79 4.95
C PHE A 120 -13.24 3.58 3.50
N ALA A 121 -14.46 3.96 3.17
CA ALA A 121 -14.99 3.87 1.82
C ALA A 121 -15.70 5.20 1.45
N PRO A 122 -15.58 5.63 0.21
CA PRO A 122 -14.84 5.03 -0.91
C PRO A 122 -13.31 5.20 -0.78
N SER A 123 -12.54 4.27 -1.34
CA SER A 123 -11.07 4.33 -1.39
C SER A 123 -10.59 4.89 -2.72
N ILE A 124 -9.46 5.61 -2.71
CA ILE A 124 -8.81 6.09 -3.94
C ILE A 124 -8.34 4.89 -4.77
N PHE A 125 -8.69 4.88 -6.04
CA PHE A 125 -8.39 3.77 -6.95
C PHE A 125 -7.30 4.10 -7.97
N ASN A 126 -6.97 5.36 -8.19
CA ASN A 126 -5.93 5.77 -9.13
C ASN A 126 -4.55 5.84 -8.46
N ASP A 127 -3.52 5.61 -9.26
CA ASP A 127 -2.12 5.82 -8.88
C ASP A 127 -1.80 7.33 -8.72
N VAL A 128 -0.65 7.65 -8.13
CA VAL A 128 -0.21 9.03 -7.87
C VAL A 128 -0.05 9.87 -9.14
N ASN A 129 0.23 9.23 -10.27
CA ASN A 129 0.30 9.86 -11.59
C ASN A 129 -1.06 10.04 -12.26
N GLY A 130 -2.16 9.59 -11.62
CA GLY A 130 -3.52 9.65 -12.12
C GLY A 130 -3.96 8.47 -12.97
N ASP A 131 -3.10 7.48 -13.20
CA ASP A 131 -3.47 6.29 -13.98
C ASP A 131 -4.40 5.37 -13.19
N TYR A 132 -5.34 4.74 -13.88
CA TYR A 132 -6.23 3.73 -13.32
C TYR A 132 -6.67 2.71 -14.37
N ARG A 133 -7.07 1.53 -13.93
CA ARG A 133 -7.59 0.48 -14.80
C ARG A 133 -9.10 0.49 -14.81
N GLY A 134 -9.70 0.62 -15.99
CA GLY A 134 -11.13 0.55 -16.18
C GLY A 134 -11.68 -0.89 -16.10
N THR A 135 -13.00 -1.01 -16.04
CA THR A 135 -13.71 -2.31 -16.06
C THR A 135 -13.51 -3.08 -17.36
N ASP A 136 -13.18 -2.38 -18.45
CA ASP A 136 -12.80 -2.95 -19.75
C ASP A 136 -11.32 -3.39 -19.80
N LYS A 137 -10.62 -3.35 -18.66
CA LYS A 137 -9.20 -3.73 -18.47
C LYS A 137 -8.18 -2.79 -19.13
N LYS A 138 -8.61 -1.68 -19.73
CA LYS A 138 -7.72 -0.67 -20.30
C LYS A 138 -7.23 0.29 -19.24
N VAL A 139 -6.08 0.88 -19.50
CA VAL A 139 -5.50 1.92 -18.63
C VAL A 139 -5.95 3.28 -19.12
N TYR A 140 -6.41 4.10 -18.20
CA TYR A 140 -6.87 5.46 -18.41
C TYR A 140 -6.11 6.40 -17.49
N LYS A 141 -6.18 7.69 -17.79
CA LYS A 141 -5.61 8.74 -16.96
C LYS A 141 -6.69 9.69 -16.49
N ASN A 142 -6.66 10.06 -15.23
CA ASN A 142 -7.56 11.06 -14.67
C ASN A 142 -7.39 12.41 -15.35
N ALA A 143 -8.51 13.04 -15.69
CA ALA A 143 -8.58 14.38 -16.23
C ALA A 143 -9.00 15.39 -15.13
N GLY A 144 -8.28 15.41 -13.99
CA GLY A 144 -8.50 16.40 -12.92
C GLY A 144 -9.53 16.00 -11.85
N PHE A 145 -9.88 14.71 -11.75
CA PHE A 145 -10.73 14.20 -10.66
C PHE A 145 -10.10 12.93 -10.05
N THR A 146 -10.54 12.56 -8.86
CA THR A 146 -10.09 11.34 -8.18
C THR A 146 -11.07 10.21 -8.43
N ASN A 147 -10.56 9.05 -8.85
CA ASN A 147 -11.36 7.84 -8.96
C ASN A 147 -11.42 7.12 -7.62
N TYR A 148 -12.61 6.67 -7.27
CA TYR A 148 -12.87 5.91 -6.07
C TYR A 148 -13.40 4.52 -6.41
N THR A 149 -13.07 3.55 -5.56
CA THR A 149 -13.72 2.23 -5.52
C THR A 149 -14.62 2.17 -4.29
N THR A 150 -15.78 1.55 -4.45
CA THR A 150 -16.76 1.28 -3.40
C THR A 150 -16.75 -0.18 -3.02
#